data_25e92a93bd85b733b940e367f8035735
#
_entry.id   25e92a93bd85b733b940e367f8035735
#
_cell.length_a   1.000
_cell.length_b   1.000
_cell.length_c   1.000
_cell.angle_alpha   90.00
_cell.angle_beta   90.00
_cell.angle_gamma   90.00
#
_symmetry.space_group_name_H-M   'P 1'
#
loop_
_entity.id
_entity.type
_entity.pdbx_description
1 polymer ?
#
loop_
_entity_poly.entity_id
_entity_poly.type
_entity_poly.pdbx_seq_one_letter_code
_entity_poly.pdbx_strand_id
1 'polypeptide(L)'
;SLSSRAMLIADEAHNMGSGGIRKKLPMIRYKRRIGLSATPDRQYDDVGNNALLKFFGAEEKYTYEYSMKEAIEKGVLCRYQYYPHIVRLTDGEMVEYNELSKQIAKYCLGGELDFTNEKLKFLLLARKRIIHKAENKLDIFKQIVTNRFDEKGNLKYTLVYVPEGIIPDNEGDIFDVRETITDDPD
;
A
#
# COMPACT_ATOMS: atom_id res chain seq x y z
N SER A 1 10.64 27.27 -24.32
CA SER A 1 9.64 26.50 -23.54
C SER A 1 10.31 25.94 -22.30
N LEU A 2 9.75 26.14 -21.11
CA LEU A 2 10.25 25.63 -19.83
C LEU A 2 10.39 24.10 -19.85
N SER A 3 9.56 23.40 -20.60
CA SER A 3 9.53 21.92 -20.65
C SER A 3 10.82 21.25 -21.17
N SER A 4 11.64 21.96 -21.94
CA SER A 4 12.90 21.39 -22.47
C SER A 4 14.06 21.48 -21.47
N ARG A 5 14.01 22.40 -20.51
CA ARG A 5 15.05 22.63 -19.50
C ARG A 5 14.69 22.07 -18.13
N ALA A 6 13.41 21.78 -17.88
CA ALA A 6 12.92 21.26 -16.63
C ALA A 6 12.93 19.71 -16.61
N MET A 7 13.06 19.15 -15.42
CA MET A 7 12.96 17.73 -15.14
C MET A 7 11.82 17.51 -14.15
N LEU A 8 11.02 16.47 -14.38
CA LEU A 8 10.03 15.98 -13.42
C LEU A 8 10.70 14.95 -12.51
N ILE A 9 10.62 15.16 -11.22
CA ILE A 9 10.95 14.16 -10.21
C ILE A 9 9.64 13.85 -9.48
N ALA A 10 9.23 12.60 -9.52
CA ALA A 10 8.03 12.13 -8.84
C ALA A 10 8.45 11.22 -7.69
N ASP A 11 8.21 11.67 -6.47
CA ASP A 11 8.31 10.83 -5.28
C ASP A 11 7.04 10.00 -5.14
N GLU A 12 7.14 8.80 -4.54
CA GLU A 12 6.07 7.81 -4.50
C GLU A 12 5.41 7.60 -5.88
N ALA A 13 6.25 7.43 -6.90
CA ALA A 13 5.85 7.41 -8.31
C ALA A 13 4.77 6.35 -8.61
N HIS A 14 4.65 5.29 -7.79
CA HIS A 14 3.61 4.27 -7.92
C HIS A 14 2.19 4.87 -7.86
N ASN A 15 1.99 5.99 -7.14
CA ASN A 15 0.69 6.67 -7.07
C ASN A 15 0.27 7.26 -8.42
N MET A 16 1.22 7.59 -9.28
CA MET A 16 0.91 8.11 -10.62
C MET A 16 0.25 7.07 -11.55
N GLY A 17 0.34 5.78 -11.21
CA GLY A 17 -0.38 4.70 -11.90
C GLY A 17 -1.87 4.64 -11.58
N SER A 18 -2.36 5.36 -10.56
CA SER A 18 -3.78 5.36 -10.17
C SER A 18 -4.69 5.86 -11.31
N GLY A 19 -5.93 5.37 -11.35
CA GLY A 19 -6.85 5.62 -12.46
C GLY A 19 -7.07 7.11 -12.76
N GLY A 20 -7.15 7.94 -11.71
CA GLY A 20 -7.32 9.39 -11.83
C GLY A 20 -6.09 10.09 -12.41
N ILE A 21 -4.91 9.80 -11.89
CA ILE A 21 -3.65 10.44 -12.31
C ILE A 21 -3.18 9.88 -13.64
N ARG A 22 -3.29 8.56 -13.84
CA ARG A 22 -2.88 7.87 -15.08
C ARG A 22 -3.47 8.51 -16.34
N LYS A 23 -4.75 8.91 -16.30
CA LYS A 23 -5.41 9.59 -17.42
C LYS A 23 -4.75 10.92 -17.78
N LYS A 24 -4.03 11.55 -16.85
CA LYS A 24 -3.36 12.84 -17.03
C LYS A 24 -1.89 12.69 -17.45
N LEU A 25 -1.29 11.51 -17.33
CA LEU A 25 0.11 11.28 -17.71
C LEU A 25 0.45 11.73 -19.15
N PRO A 26 -0.41 11.49 -20.17
CA PRO A 26 -0.12 11.94 -21.53
C PRO A 26 -0.04 13.47 -21.68
N MET A 27 -0.62 14.22 -20.74
CA MET A 27 -0.59 15.70 -20.75
C MET A 27 0.74 16.25 -20.20
N ILE A 28 1.50 15.43 -19.49
CA ILE A 28 2.76 15.82 -18.88
C ILE A 28 3.88 15.77 -19.93
N ARG A 29 4.39 16.93 -20.32
CA ARG A 29 5.31 17.10 -21.45
C ARG A 29 6.78 17.27 -21.07
N TYR A 30 7.17 16.95 -19.83
CA TYR A 30 8.57 16.96 -19.43
C TYR A 30 9.31 15.82 -20.13
N LYS A 31 10.43 16.14 -20.80
CA LYS A 31 11.25 15.13 -21.51
C LYS A 31 12.11 14.31 -20.55
N ARG A 32 12.56 14.93 -19.45
CA ARG A 32 13.36 14.27 -18.41
C ARG A 32 12.46 13.96 -17.24
N ARG A 33 12.39 12.69 -16.86
CA ARG A 33 11.48 12.21 -15.82
C ARG A 33 12.21 11.19 -14.95
N ILE A 34 12.07 11.32 -13.64
CA ILE A 34 12.58 10.38 -12.65
C ILE A 34 11.40 10.03 -11.74
N GLY A 35 11.13 8.75 -11.59
CA GLY A 35 10.19 8.22 -10.59
C GLY A 35 10.96 7.54 -9.48
N LEU A 36 10.66 7.91 -8.24
CA LEU A 36 11.20 7.30 -7.03
C LEU A 36 10.08 6.57 -6.32
N SER A 37 10.31 5.34 -5.90
CA SER A 37 9.35 4.58 -5.10
C SER A 37 10.05 3.46 -4.36
N ALA A 38 9.67 3.24 -3.10
CA ALA A 38 10.08 2.07 -2.34
C ALA A 38 9.28 0.81 -2.73
N THR A 39 8.09 1.00 -3.30
CA THR A 39 7.16 -0.07 -3.73
C THR A 39 6.63 0.26 -5.11
N PRO A 40 7.45 0.15 -6.16
CA PRO A 40 7.08 0.64 -7.49
C PRO A 40 5.96 -0.17 -8.14
N ASP A 41 5.83 -1.46 -7.79
CA ASP A 41 4.78 -2.33 -8.31
C ASP A 41 3.47 -2.12 -7.54
N ARG A 42 2.44 -1.73 -8.25
CA ARG A 42 1.06 -1.68 -7.74
C ARG A 42 0.48 -3.09 -7.77
N GLN A 43 0.03 -3.56 -6.61
CA GLN A 43 -0.58 -4.90 -6.52
C GLN A 43 -1.89 -4.94 -7.34
N TYR A 44 -2.04 -5.96 -8.17
CA TYR A 44 -3.25 -6.22 -8.96
C TYR A 44 -3.63 -5.09 -9.95
N ASP A 45 -2.67 -4.24 -10.35
CA ASP A 45 -2.88 -3.12 -11.28
C ASP A 45 -1.85 -3.11 -12.42
N ASP A 46 -1.93 -4.12 -13.31
CA ASP A 46 -1.03 -4.24 -14.46
C ASP A 46 -1.14 -3.05 -15.41
N VAL A 47 -2.36 -2.48 -15.52
CA VAL A 47 -2.60 -1.30 -16.36
C VAL A 47 -1.87 -0.07 -15.80
N GLY A 48 -1.90 0.11 -14.48
CA GLY A 48 -1.15 1.16 -13.79
C GLY A 48 0.34 0.96 -13.92
N ASN A 49 0.84 -0.26 -13.68
CA ASN A 49 2.26 -0.63 -13.81
C ASN A 49 2.78 -0.35 -15.22
N ASN A 50 2.08 -0.83 -16.23
CA ASN A 50 2.46 -0.60 -17.64
C ASN A 50 2.46 0.88 -18.01
N ALA A 51 1.50 1.66 -17.49
CA ALA A 51 1.46 3.10 -17.73
C ALA A 51 2.65 3.83 -17.10
N LEU A 52 3.10 3.41 -15.92
CA LEU A 52 4.28 3.96 -15.25
C LEU A 52 5.56 3.65 -16.03
N LEU A 53 5.79 2.38 -16.40
CA LEU A 53 6.94 1.97 -17.20
C LEU A 53 7.03 2.79 -18.49
N LYS A 54 5.90 2.89 -19.21
CA LYS A 54 5.83 3.69 -20.44
C LYS A 54 6.08 5.18 -20.18
N PHE A 55 5.54 5.73 -19.09
CA PHE A 55 5.69 7.15 -18.77
C PHE A 55 7.12 7.52 -18.41
N PHE A 56 7.82 6.69 -17.64
CA PHE A 56 9.21 6.92 -17.26
C PHE A 56 10.23 6.39 -18.30
N GLY A 57 9.77 5.70 -19.34
CA GLY A 57 10.60 5.17 -20.42
C GLY A 57 11.45 3.97 -19.99
N ALA A 58 11.00 3.22 -19.02
CA ALA A 58 11.65 1.98 -18.60
C ALA A 58 11.21 0.82 -19.52
N GLU A 59 12.18 0.08 -20.05
CA GLU A 59 11.93 -1.13 -20.86
C GLU A 59 11.72 -2.35 -19.98
N GLU A 60 12.34 -2.37 -18.81
CA GLU A 60 12.20 -3.38 -17.76
C GLU A 60 11.78 -2.72 -16.44
N LYS A 61 11.66 -3.53 -15.36
CA LYS A 61 11.05 -3.10 -14.09
C LYS A 61 11.58 -1.78 -13.55
N TYR A 62 12.93 -1.60 -13.50
CA TYR A 62 13.52 -0.38 -12.93
C TYR A 62 14.85 -0.06 -13.60
N THR A 63 15.12 1.23 -13.75
CA THR A 63 16.42 1.70 -14.26
C THR A 63 17.53 1.54 -13.21
N TYR A 64 17.17 1.65 -11.94
CA TYR A 64 18.11 1.53 -10.81
C TYR A 64 17.36 1.08 -9.55
N GLU A 65 17.94 0.15 -8.82
CA GLU A 65 17.46 -0.30 -7.54
C GLU A 65 18.52 -0.03 -6.47
N TYR A 66 18.11 0.58 -5.36
CA TYR A 66 18.95 0.80 -4.18
C TYR A 66 18.29 0.10 -3.00
N SER A 67 18.74 -1.10 -2.69
CA SER A 67 18.12 -1.94 -1.68
C SER A 67 18.28 -1.37 -0.27
N MET A 68 17.31 -1.67 0.60
CA MET A 68 17.38 -1.33 2.03
C MET A 68 18.64 -1.92 2.69
N LYS A 69 19.03 -3.14 2.30
CA LYS A 69 20.25 -3.79 2.79
C LYS A 69 21.48 -2.96 2.46
N GLU A 70 21.62 -2.57 1.22
CA GLU A 70 22.75 -1.74 0.75
C GLU A 70 22.78 -0.37 1.45
N ALA A 71 21.61 0.25 1.66
CA ALA A 71 21.49 1.52 2.36
C ALA A 71 21.92 1.42 3.84
N ILE A 72 21.62 0.32 4.51
CA ILE A 72 22.07 0.05 5.87
C ILE A 72 23.57 -0.22 5.92
N GLU A 73 24.10 -1.05 5.01
CA GLU A 73 25.52 -1.37 4.92
C GLU A 73 26.38 -0.13 4.66
N LYS A 74 25.87 0.80 3.85
CA LYS A 74 26.53 2.09 3.57
C LYS A 74 26.28 3.18 4.63
N GLY A 75 25.53 2.88 5.69
CA GLY A 75 25.25 3.84 6.75
C GLY A 75 24.28 4.96 6.38
N VAL A 76 23.56 4.84 5.26
CA VAL A 76 22.53 5.80 4.82
C VAL A 76 21.24 5.59 5.62
N LEU A 77 20.92 4.33 5.95
CA LEU A 77 19.82 3.97 6.84
C LEU A 77 20.37 3.38 8.13
N CYS A 78 19.68 3.63 9.24
CA CYS A 78 19.98 3.01 10.52
C CYS A 78 19.65 1.51 10.50
N ARG A 79 20.33 0.74 11.35
CA ARG A 79 19.94 -0.64 11.62
C ARG A 79 18.61 -0.65 12.36
N TYR A 80 17.75 -1.61 12.05
CA TYR A 80 16.48 -1.82 12.74
C TYR A 80 16.34 -3.26 13.18
N GLN A 81 15.47 -3.48 14.16
CA GLN A 81 15.07 -4.79 14.63
C GLN A 81 13.57 -4.94 14.33
N TYR A 82 13.20 -6.09 13.79
CA TYR A 82 11.83 -6.42 13.44
C TYR A 82 11.29 -7.50 14.36
N TYR A 83 10.23 -7.20 15.09
CA TYR A 83 9.57 -8.10 16.02
C TYR A 83 8.14 -8.41 15.54
N PRO A 84 7.92 -9.50 14.79
CA PRO A 84 6.58 -9.87 14.36
C PRO A 84 5.78 -10.44 15.54
N HIS A 85 4.56 -9.95 15.69
CA HIS A 85 3.60 -10.49 16.64
C HIS A 85 2.48 -11.18 15.87
N ILE A 86 2.33 -12.50 16.09
CA ILE A 86 1.27 -13.29 15.45
C ILE A 86 -0.02 -13.09 16.23
N VAL A 87 -1.04 -12.62 15.55
CA VAL A 87 -2.40 -12.43 16.09
C VAL A 87 -3.35 -13.38 15.39
N ARG A 88 -4.14 -14.11 16.17
CA ARG A 88 -5.19 -14.99 15.64
C ARG A 88 -6.49 -14.22 15.46
N LEU A 89 -7.23 -14.56 14.43
CA LEU A 89 -8.62 -14.11 14.29
C LEU A 89 -9.47 -14.75 15.38
N THR A 90 -10.54 -14.07 15.79
CA THR A 90 -11.59 -14.68 16.63
C THR A 90 -12.34 -15.74 15.82
N ASP A 91 -13.09 -16.60 16.49
CA ASP A 91 -13.86 -17.64 15.81
C ASP A 91 -14.89 -17.05 14.83
N GLY A 92 -15.53 -15.93 15.19
CA GLY A 92 -16.45 -15.21 14.32
C GLY A 92 -15.76 -14.64 13.09
N GLU A 93 -14.64 -13.96 13.26
CA GLU A 93 -13.83 -13.44 12.16
C GLU A 93 -13.31 -14.55 11.25
N MET A 94 -12.94 -15.69 11.81
CA MET A 94 -12.49 -16.86 11.03
C MET A 94 -13.62 -17.44 10.18
N VAL A 95 -14.84 -17.52 10.71
CA VAL A 95 -16.02 -17.95 9.94
C VAL A 95 -16.24 -17.01 8.75
N GLU A 96 -16.28 -15.70 8.99
CA GLU A 96 -16.48 -14.69 7.94
C GLU A 96 -15.36 -14.74 6.90
N TYR A 97 -14.10 -14.84 7.33
CA TYR A 97 -12.94 -14.98 6.46
C TYR A 97 -13.06 -16.20 5.54
N ASN A 98 -13.49 -17.33 6.09
CA ASN A 98 -13.65 -18.58 5.34
C ASN A 98 -14.79 -18.48 4.33
N GLU A 99 -15.91 -17.84 4.68
CA GLU A 99 -17.02 -17.63 3.76
C GLU A 99 -16.63 -16.76 2.57
N LEU A 100 -15.93 -15.63 2.82
CA LEU A 100 -15.40 -14.80 1.75
C LEU A 100 -14.37 -15.55 0.89
N SER A 101 -13.52 -16.36 1.51
CA SER A 101 -12.53 -17.18 0.79
C SER A 101 -13.19 -18.21 -0.13
N LYS A 102 -14.28 -18.86 0.30
CA LYS A 102 -15.08 -19.75 -0.55
C LYS A 102 -15.71 -19.01 -1.73
N GLN A 103 -16.19 -17.79 -1.50
CA GLN A 103 -16.75 -16.96 -2.58
C GLN A 103 -15.68 -16.56 -3.59
N ILE A 104 -14.51 -16.15 -3.13
CA ILE A 104 -13.35 -15.80 -3.98
C ILE A 104 -12.91 -17.00 -4.80
N ALA A 105 -12.87 -18.21 -4.21
CA ALA A 105 -12.46 -19.43 -4.90
C ALA A 105 -13.29 -19.73 -6.15
N LYS A 106 -14.57 -19.30 -6.19
CA LYS A 106 -15.43 -19.47 -7.38
C LYS A 106 -14.93 -18.65 -8.58
N TYR A 107 -14.14 -17.61 -8.37
CA TYR A 107 -13.53 -16.79 -9.41
C TYR A 107 -12.15 -17.33 -9.85
N CYS A 108 -11.63 -18.38 -9.18
CA CYS A 108 -10.35 -19.01 -9.51
C CYS A 108 -10.52 -20.20 -10.46
N LEU A 109 -11.72 -20.46 -10.96
CA LEU A 109 -12.01 -21.59 -11.87
C LEU A 109 -11.37 -21.33 -13.24
N GLY A 110 -10.09 -21.65 -13.38
CA GLY A 110 -9.31 -21.43 -14.60
C GLY A 110 -7.84 -21.09 -14.35
N GLY A 111 -7.44 -20.98 -13.07
CA GLY A 111 -6.03 -20.80 -12.68
C GLY A 111 -5.55 -19.37 -12.55
N GLU A 112 -6.21 -18.41 -13.15
CA GLU A 112 -5.87 -16.98 -13.01
C GLU A 112 -7.06 -16.19 -12.46
N LEU A 113 -6.77 -15.22 -11.59
CA LEU A 113 -7.76 -14.30 -11.06
C LEU A 113 -7.93 -13.12 -12.03
N ASP A 114 -9.14 -12.92 -12.51
CA ASP A 114 -9.48 -11.73 -13.30
C ASP A 114 -9.69 -10.52 -12.38
N PHE A 115 -8.63 -9.76 -12.17
CA PHE A 115 -8.68 -8.53 -11.35
C PHE A 115 -9.41 -7.36 -12.02
N THR A 116 -9.96 -7.53 -13.23
CA THR A 116 -10.87 -6.53 -13.82
C THR A 116 -12.29 -6.67 -13.27
N ASN A 117 -12.61 -7.83 -12.66
CA ASN A 117 -13.91 -8.12 -12.10
C ASN A 117 -14.12 -7.36 -10.78
N GLU A 118 -15.01 -6.36 -10.79
CA GLU A 118 -15.31 -5.50 -9.64
C GLU A 118 -15.84 -6.29 -8.42
N LYS A 119 -16.62 -7.34 -8.66
CA LYS A 119 -17.15 -8.18 -7.57
C LYS A 119 -16.05 -8.98 -6.89
N LEU A 120 -15.09 -9.49 -7.65
CA LEU A 120 -13.90 -10.16 -7.09
C LEU A 120 -13.06 -9.17 -6.26
N LYS A 121 -12.83 -7.96 -6.76
CA LYS A 121 -12.11 -6.92 -6.02
C LYS A 121 -12.80 -6.61 -4.70
N PHE A 122 -14.12 -6.43 -4.71
CA PHE A 122 -14.91 -6.19 -3.50
C PHE A 122 -14.73 -7.33 -2.47
N LEU A 123 -14.81 -8.60 -2.89
CA LEU A 123 -14.61 -9.74 -2.01
C LEU A 123 -13.20 -9.81 -1.42
N LEU A 124 -12.18 -9.53 -2.23
CA LEU A 124 -10.78 -9.48 -1.79
C LEU A 124 -10.56 -8.39 -0.73
N LEU A 125 -11.17 -7.22 -0.93
CA LEU A 125 -11.11 -6.13 0.03
C LEU A 125 -11.86 -6.45 1.31
N ALA A 126 -13.06 -7.00 1.21
CA ALA A 126 -13.84 -7.40 2.38
C ALA A 126 -13.03 -8.39 3.23
N ARG A 127 -12.42 -9.40 2.60
CA ARG A 127 -11.55 -10.36 3.31
C ARG A 127 -10.31 -9.70 3.92
N LYS A 128 -9.67 -8.77 3.20
CA LYS A 128 -8.52 -8.01 3.71
C LYS A 128 -8.91 -7.17 4.94
N ARG A 129 -10.11 -6.59 4.96
CA ARG A 129 -10.62 -5.80 6.09
C ARG A 129 -10.72 -6.61 7.38
N ILE A 130 -11.14 -7.88 7.33
CA ILE A 130 -11.19 -8.75 8.51
C ILE A 130 -9.80 -8.83 9.15
N ILE A 131 -8.77 -9.12 8.35
CA ILE A 131 -7.40 -9.20 8.84
C ILE A 131 -6.93 -7.84 9.39
N HIS A 132 -7.21 -6.74 8.69
CA HIS A 132 -6.78 -5.41 9.11
C HIS A 132 -7.41 -4.97 10.42
N LYS A 133 -8.69 -5.30 10.64
CA LYS A 133 -9.48 -4.90 11.80
C LYS A 133 -9.58 -5.98 12.87
N ALA A 134 -8.79 -7.06 12.77
CA ALA A 134 -8.83 -8.19 13.69
C ALA A 134 -8.79 -7.73 15.14
N GLU A 135 -9.80 -8.12 15.92
CA GLU A 135 -10.08 -7.64 17.29
C GLU A 135 -8.89 -7.88 18.24
N ASN A 136 -8.32 -9.07 18.18
CA ASN A 136 -7.20 -9.45 19.03
C ASN A 136 -5.94 -8.62 18.83
N LYS A 137 -5.85 -7.81 17.76
CA LYS A 137 -4.71 -6.89 17.56
C LYS A 137 -4.62 -5.83 18.64
N LEU A 138 -5.77 -5.36 19.13
CA LEU A 138 -5.79 -4.31 20.14
C LEU A 138 -5.17 -4.77 21.46
N ASP A 139 -5.42 -5.99 21.86
CA ASP A 139 -4.88 -6.53 23.11
C ASP A 139 -3.36 -6.77 23.02
N ILE A 140 -2.89 -7.30 21.90
CA ILE A 140 -1.45 -7.42 21.65
C ILE A 140 -0.79 -6.04 21.61
N PHE A 141 -1.42 -5.07 20.95
CA PHE A 141 -0.92 -3.70 20.92
C PHE A 141 -0.82 -3.09 22.33
N LYS A 142 -1.85 -3.24 23.16
CA LYS A 142 -1.83 -2.78 24.56
C LYS A 142 -0.68 -3.41 25.34
N GLN A 143 -0.47 -4.73 25.21
CA GLN A 143 0.64 -5.42 25.85
C GLN A 143 2.00 -4.86 25.41
N ILE A 144 2.20 -4.64 24.11
CA ILE A 144 3.45 -4.09 23.58
C ILE A 144 3.71 -2.69 24.15
N VAL A 145 2.68 -1.85 24.19
CA VAL A 145 2.79 -0.47 24.71
C VAL A 145 3.09 -0.46 26.21
N THR A 146 2.39 -1.30 26.98
CA THR A 146 2.60 -1.43 28.43
C THR A 146 4.02 -1.93 28.73
N ASN A 147 4.45 -3.02 28.10
CA ASN A 147 5.79 -3.54 28.28
C ASN A 147 6.87 -2.50 27.95
N ARG A 148 6.69 -1.75 26.85
CA ARG A 148 7.62 -0.70 26.46
C ARG A 148 7.63 0.45 27.47
N PHE A 149 6.47 0.82 28.02
CA PHE A 149 6.38 1.84 29.05
C PHE A 149 7.06 1.40 30.33
N ASP A 150 6.85 0.16 30.76
CA ASP A 150 7.46 -0.41 31.95
C ASP A 150 9.00 -0.48 31.84
N GLU A 151 9.49 -0.87 30.65
CA GLU A 151 10.94 -0.96 30.40
C GLU A 151 11.63 0.40 30.28
N LYS A 152 10.97 1.39 29.67
CA LYS A 152 11.58 2.67 29.32
C LYS A 152 11.11 3.86 30.17
N GLY A 153 10.04 3.69 30.95
CA GLY A 153 9.40 4.76 31.72
C GLY A 153 8.72 5.84 30.84
N ASN A 154 8.72 5.68 29.53
CA ASN A 154 8.09 6.60 28.59
C ASN A 154 7.90 5.98 27.21
N LEU A 155 7.08 6.65 26.38
CA LEU A 155 6.82 6.26 24.98
C LEU A 155 7.44 7.24 23.98
N LYS A 156 8.50 7.95 24.34
CA LYS A 156 9.20 8.84 23.41
C LYS A 156 9.68 8.09 22.17
N TYR A 157 9.63 8.78 21.04
CA TYR A 157 10.05 8.26 19.74
C TYR A 157 9.27 6.99 19.30
N THR A 158 8.01 6.88 19.73
CA THR A 158 7.11 5.81 19.33
C THR A 158 6.11 6.35 18.32
N LEU A 159 6.02 5.72 17.16
CA LEU A 159 5.04 6.00 16.12
C LEU A 159 4.19 4.75 15.92
N VAL A 160 2.88 4.93 15.88
CA VAL A 160 1.92 3.83 15.72
C VAL A 160 1.10 4.08 14.47
N TYR A 161 1.07 3.11 13.57
CA TYR A 161 0.19 3.10 12.41
C TYR A 161 -1.01 2.22 12.72
N VAL A 162 -2.19 2.78 12.55
CA VAL A 162 -3.47 2.06 12.73
C VAL A 162 -4.20 1.97 11.40
N PRO A 163 -4.99 0.91 11.16
CA PRO A 163 -5.85 0.85 10.00
C PRO A 163 -6.90 1.96 10.05
N GLU A 164 -7.28 2.50 8.91
CA GLU A 164 -8.35 3.49 8.81
C GLU A 164 -9.67 2.97 9.41
N GLY A 165 -10.34 3.83 10.18
CA GLY A 165 -11.56 3.48 10.90
C GLY A 165 -12.77 3.29 9.98
N ILE A 166 -13.04 4.24 9.11
CA ILE A 166 -14.17 4.24 8.17
C ILE A 166 -13.61 4.41 6.76
N ILE A 167 -13.97 3.51 5.86
CA ILE A 167 -13.75 3.73 4.43
C ILE A 167 -15.08 4.28 3.90
N PRO A 168 -15.09 5.48 3.29
CA PRO A 168 -16.27 5.96 2.60
C PRO A 168 -16.68 4.95 1.52
N ASP A 169 -17.98 4.72 1.36
CA ASP A 169 -18.54 3.81 0.34
C ASP A 169 -18.45 4.40 -1.09
N ASN A 170 -17.60 5.39 -1.30
CA ASN A 170 -17.42 5.97 -2.62
C ASN A 170 -16.53 5.07 -3.46
N GLU A 171 -17.01 4.78 -4.66
CA GLU A 171 -16.43 4.00 -5.75
C GLU A 171 -15.12 4.60 -6.34
N GLY A 172 -14.35 5.32 -5.55
CA GLY A 172 -13.01 5.77 -5.89
C GLY A 172 -12.00 4.66 -5.60
N ASP A 173 -11.15 4.45 -6.55
CA ASP A 173 -10.03 3.51 -6.65
C ASP A 173 -9.75 2.72 -5.36
N ILE A 174 -10.13 1.45 -5.38
CA ILE A 174 -10.02 0.49 -4.26
C ILE A 174 -8.59 0.39 -3.69
N PHE A 175 -7.60 0.90 -4.40
CA PHE A 175 -6.19 0.90 -4.05
C PHE A 175 -5.67 2.25 -3.55
N ASP A 176 -6.45 3.32 -3.65
CA ASP A 176 -6.04 4.69 -3.29
C ASP A 176 -6.70 5.16 -1.99
N VAL A 177 -6.46 4.40 -0.92
CA VAL A 177 -6.97 4.70 0.43
C VAL A 177 -6.26 5.90 1.09
N ARG A 178 -5.40 6.61 0.35
CA ARG A 178 -4.58 7.70 0.90
C ARG A 178 -5.14 9.12 0.71
N GLU A 179 -6.24 9.29 -0.03
CA GLU A 179 -6.72 10.63 -0.41
C GLU A 179 -7.87 11.21 0.41
N THR A 180 -8.27 10.60 1.51
CA THR A 180 -9.28 11.22 2.40
C THR A 180 -8.78 11.39 3.81
N ILE A 181 -7.68 12.11 3.99
CA ILE A 181 -7.52 12.91 5.20
C ILE A 181 -8.20 14.25 4.90
N THR A 182 -9.47 14.35 5.19
CA THR A 182 -10.10 15.65 5.39
C THR A 182 -9.53 16.18 6.70
N ASP A 183 -8.77 17.27 6.61
CA ASP A 183 -8.49 18.13 7.72
C ASP A 183 -9.83 18.49 8.39
N ASP A 184 -10.08 17.94 9.57
CA ASP A 184 -11.11 18.43 10.45
C ASP A 184 -10.47 19.53 11.29
N PRO A 185 -10.83 20.81 11.10
CA PRO A 185 -10.28 21.88 11.89
C PRO A 185 -11.12 22.03 13.15
N ASP A 186 -10.66 21.46 14.29
CA ASP A 186 -10.94 22.02 15.63
C ASP A 186 -9.92 21.50 16.66
#